data_49bd2284e19be794cf9084236a0de6e1
#
_entry.id   49bd2284e19be794cf9084236a0de6e1
#
_cell.length_a   1.000
_cell.length_b   1.000
_cell.length_c   1.000
_cell.angle_alpha   90.00
_cell.angle_beta   90.00
_cell.angle_gamma   90.00
#
_symmetry.space_group_name_H-M   'P 1'
#
loop_
_entity.id
_entity.type
_entity.pdbx_description
1 polymer ?
#
loop_
_entity_poly.entity_id
_entity_poly.type
_entity_poly.pdbx_seq_one_letter_code
_entity_poly.pdbx_strand_id
1 'polypeptide(L)'
;MKRYLYFMIMLLFLSFFSCNEDDIKVFDGQAQLYFDKFYMNALQPGTEGADSTVMSFFFYPDDTKTIEAEVVVNYSGLPLTADIPFSLKVIGEGTTANEDEYDLDDQYVFHAKPLLEGQLDIQDTIKIRLNLSERLKEMEKGVRLFVELVPSEGIGLGQYERRRAVIISSYVAERPDWWKENGEVELTLLGKFSNTKYKLFVEHADPGMTMDEKMIEERPDLAIGLVLKFKEWLIANPGQKDEYGNDITVVI
;
A
#
# COMPACT_ATOMS: atom_id res chain seq x y z
N MET A 1 -25.09 32.13 -56.94
CA MET A 1 -25.61 30.77 -56.55
C MET A 1 -24.56 29.67 -56.68
N LYS A 2 -23.81 29.55 -57.78
CA LYS A 2 -22.80 28.45 -57.94
C LYS A 2 -21.67 28.48 -56.89
N ARG A 3 -21.20 29.68 -56.45
CA ARG A 3 -20.11 29.80 -55.44
C ARG A 3 -20.49 29.30 -54.04
N TYR A 4 -21.75 29.46 -53.64
CA TYR A 4 -22.24 28.95 -52.35
C TYR A 4 -22.45 27.43 -52.37
N LEU A 5 -22.77 26.86 -53.53
CA LEU A 5 -22.89 25.44 -53.71
C LEU A 5 -21.54 24.72 -53.52
N TYR A 6 -20.48 25.27 -54.08
CA TYR A 6 -19.11 24.71 -53.88
C TYR A 6 -18.61 24.83 -52.43
N PHE A 7 -18.98 25.93 -51.76
CA PHE A 7 -18.64 26.10 -50.35
C PHE A 7 -19.38 25.14 -49.46
N MET A 8 -20.64 24.85 -49.73
CA MET A 8 -21.48 23.89 -49.04
C MET A 8 -20.98 22.46 -49.26
N ILE A 9 -20.59 22.11 -50.49
CA ILE A 9 -20.01 20.80 -50.81
C ILE A 9 -18.67 20.62 -50.13
N MET A 10 -17.83 21.65 -50.07
CA MET A 10 -16.53 21.61 -49.36
C MET A 10 -16.71 21.44 -47.84
N LEU A 11 -17.72 22.07 -47.25
CA LEU A 11 -18.05 21.89 -45.84
C LEU A 11 -18.56 20.46 -45.53
N LEU A 12 -19.32 19.86 -46.47
CA LEU A 12 -19.82 18.50 -46.34
C LEU A 12 -18.68 17.46 -46.40
N PHE A 13 -17.63 17.72 -47.18
CA PHE A 13 -16.47 16.85 -47.28
C PHE A 13 -15.58 16.93 -46.03
N LEU A 14 -15.59 18.04 -45.29
CA LEU A 14 -14.82 18.18 -44.03
C LEU A 14 -15.44 17.42 -42.87
N SER A 15 -16.74 17.08 -42.94
CA SER A 15 -17.41 16.30 -41.86
C SER A 15 -17.14 14.80 -41.93
N PHE A 16 -16.52 14.28 -43.00
CA PHE A 16 -16.17 12.86 -43.09
C PHE A 16 -14.79 12.49 -42.57
N PHE A 17 -13.98 13.47 -42.06
CA PHE A 17 -12.69 13.21 -41.46
C PHE A 17 -12.72 13.18 -39.93
N SER A 18 -13.91 13.24 -39.29
CA SER A 18 -14.03 13.15 -37.85
C SER A 18 -14.50 11.73 -37.49
N CYS A 19 -13.61 10.97 -37.08
CA CYS A 19 -13.54 9.85 -36.17
C CYS A 19 -12.58 8.80 -36.75
N ASN A 20 -11.30 8.87 -36.39
CA ASN A 20 -10.64 7.64 -36.06
C ASN A 20 -11.40 7.15 -34.82
N GLU A 21 -12.27 6.18 -34.95
CA GLU A 21 -12.63 5.31 -33.84
C GLU A 21 -11.28 4.72 -33.42
N ASP A 22 -10.77 5.18 -32.29
CA ASP A 22 -9.77 4.40 -31.56
C ASP A 22 -10.39 3.01 -31.45
N ASP A 23 -9.72 2.02 -32.04
CA ASP A 23 -10.13 0.61 -31.98
C ASP A 23 -10.51 0.34 -30.52
N ILE A 24 -11.82 0.17 -30.27
CA ILE A 24 -12.29 -0.32 -28.98
C ILE A 24 -11.59 -1.66 -28.84
N LYS A 25 -10.53 -1.69 -28.03
CA LYS A 25 -9.86 -2.94 -27.71
C LYS A 25 -10.89 -3.80 -27.01
N VAL A 26 -11.60 -4.59 -27.81
CA VAL A 26 -12.47 -5.64 -27.29
C VAL A 26 -11.58 -6.54 -26.46
N PHE A 27 -11.96 -6.79 -25.22
CA PHE A 27 -11.28 -7.76 -24.35
C PHE A 27 -11.20 -9.07 -25.15
N ASP A 28 -10.01 -9.42 -25.59
CA ASP A 28 -9.75 -10.58 -26.44
C ASP A 28 -9.78 -11.91 -25.66
N GLY A 29 -10.18 -11.86 -24.37
CA GLY A 29 -10.24 -13.00 -23.48
C GLY A 29 -8.88 -13.40 -22.92
N GLN A 30 -7.81 -12.65 -23.20
CA GLN A 30 -6.51 -12.95 -22.69
C GLN A 30 -6.48 -12.76 -21.16
N ALA A 31 -6.05 -13.78 -20.44
CA ALA A 31 -5.83 -13.74 -19.01
C ALA A 31 -4.79 -12.66 -18.66
N GLN A 32 -5.03 -11.86 -17.63
CA GLN A 32 -4.16 -10.78 -17.21
C GLN A 32 -3.93 -10.82 -15.71
N LEU A 33 -2.68 -10.60 -15.27
CA LEU A 33 -2.33 -10.35 -13.88
C LEU A 33 -2.02 -8.86 -13.67
N TYR A 34 -2.37 -8.34 -12.49
CA TYR A 34 -2.07 -6.97 -12.10
C TYR A 34 -2.09 -6.83 -10.58
N PHE A 35 -1.36 -5.85 -10.05
CA PHE A 35 -1.38 -5.56 -8.62
C PHE A 35 -2.66 -4.84 -8.21
N ASP A 36 -3.15 -5.12 -7.01
CA ASP A 36 -4.27 -4.42 -6.41
C ASP A 36 -3.86 -2.98 -6.05
N LYS A 37 -2.83 -2.84 -5.22
CA LYS A 37 -2.15 -1.57 -4.97
C LYS A 37 -1.03 -1.40 -5.99
N PHE A 38 -1.12 -0.38 -6.82
CA PHE A 38 -0.16 -0.10 -7.88
C PHE A 38 0.34 1.33 -7.82
N TYR A 39 1.56 1.55 -8.29
CA TYR A 39 2.23 2.83 -8.22
C TYR A 39 1.54 3.89 -9.09
N MET A 40 0.81 4.81 -8.45
CA MET A 40 0.10 5.91 -9.10
C MET A 40 0.77 7.27 -8.92
N ASN A 41 1.77 7.39 -8.06
CA ASN A 41 2.37 8.68 -7.72
C ASN A 41 2.91 9.47 -8.94
N ALA A 42 3.28 8.78 -10.02
CA ALA A 42 3.65 9.42 -11.28
C ALA A 42 2.47 10.15 -11.97
N LEU A 43 1.24 9.66 -11.75
CA LEU A 43 0.01 10.22 -12.32
C LEU A 43 -0.68 11.17 -11.34
N GLN A 44 -0.61 10.85 -10.06
CA GLN A 44 -1.23 11.59 -8.96
C GLN A 44 -0.20 11.78 -7.85
N PRO A 45 0.66 12.81 -7.92
CA PRO A 45 1.68 13.06 -6.91
C PRO A 45 1.08 13.19 -5.49
N GLY A 46 1.68 12.53 -4.52
CA GLY A 46 1.24 12.51 -3.13
C GLY A 46 0.41 11.28 -2.72
N THR A 47 0.13 10.35 -3.63
CA THR A 47 -0.64 9.12 -3.34
C THR A 47 0.24 7.94 -2.90
N GLU A 48 1.55 8.10 -2.84
CA GLU A 48 2.49 6.99 -2.60
C GLU A 48 2.17 6.17 -1.34
N GLY A 49 1.81 6.83 -0.25
CA GLY A 49 1.46 6.14 0.99
C GLY A 49 0.21 5.26 0.88
N ALA A 50 -0.78 5.67 0.07
CA ALA A 50 -2.00 4.89 -0.17
C ALA A 50 -1.78 3.75 -1.18
N ASP A 51 -0.88 3.96 -2.15
CA ASP A 51 -0.65 3.03 -3.26
C ASP A 51 0.44 2.01 -2.97
N SER A 52 1.18 2.15 -1.85
CA SER A 52 2.28 1.29 -1.46
C SER A 52 1.87 0.29 -0.38
N THR A 53 2.58 -0.84 -0.33
CA THR A 53 2.53 -1.74 0.82
C THR A 53 3.58 -1.27 1.81
N VAL A 54 3.14 -0.72 2.94
CA VAL A 54 4.05 -0.15 3.97
C VAL A 54 4.23 -1.16 5.09
N MET A 55 5.49 -1.48 5.39
CA MET A 55 5.88 -2.39 6.45
C MET A 55 6.90 -1.72 7.37
N SER A 56 6.78 -1.93 8.66
CA SER A 56 7.77 -1.42 9.62
C SER A 56 8.17 -2.50 10.60
N PHE A 57 9.47 -2.70 10.77
CA PHE A 57 10.05 -3.55 11.81
C PHE A 57 9.73 -3.07 13.22
N PHE A 58 9.35 -1.81 13.35
CA PHE A 58 8.94 -1.20 14.61
C PHE A 58 7.85 -2.01 15.36
N PHE A 59 6.93 -2.63 14.63
CA PHE A 59 5.80 -3.40 15.20
C PHE A 59 6.14 -4.85 15.52
N TYR A 60 7.39 -5.27 15.33
CA TYR A 60 7.85 -6.62 15.58
C TYR A 60 8.82 -6.65 16.77
N PRO A 61 9.07 -7.82 17.39
CA PRO A 61 10.09 -7.97 18.42
C PRO A 61 11.48 -7.47 17.96
N ASP A 62 12.24 -6.91 18.87
CA ASP A 62 13.53 -6.24 18.57
C ASP A 62 14.59 -7.19 17.96
N ASP A 63 14.45 -8.50 18.13
CA ASP A 63 15.31 -9.53 17.54
C ASP A 63 14.86 -9.99 16.14
N THR A 64 13.76 -9.46 15.63
CA THR A 64 13.23 -9.79 14.29
C THR A 64 14.18 -9.29 13.21
N LYS A 65 14.63 -10.20 12.35
CA LYS A 65 15.53 -9.90 11.23
C LYS A 65 14.85 -9.85 9.88
N THR A 66 13.71 -10.53 9.75
CA THR A 66 12.96 -10.63 8.50
C THR A 66 11.47 -10.55 8.80
N ILE A 67 10.75 -9.80 7.97
CA ILE A 67 9.29 -9.70 7.97
C ILE A 67 8.76 -9.99 6.57
N GLU A 68 7.47 -10.30 6.44
CA GLU A 68 6.83 -10.58 5.16
C GLU A 68 5.86 -9.45 4.81
N ALA A 69 6.04 -8.86 3.62
CA ALA A 69 5.07 -7.96 3.03
C ALA A 69 4.06 -8.76 2.20
N GLU A 70 2.77 -8.60 2.50
CA GLU A 70 1.69 -9.22 1.74
C GLU A 70 1.28 -8.29 0.60
N VAL A 71 1.42 -8.77 -0.64
CA VAL A 71 1.09 -8.01 -1.86
C VAL A 71 -0.01 -8.75 -2.61
N VAL A 72 -1.13 -8.07 -2.82
CA VAL A 72 -2.29 -8.64 -3.49
C VAL A 72 -2.13 -8.50 -5.00
N VAL A 73 -2.30 -9.64 -5.69
CA VAL A 73 -2.33 -9.74 -7.15
C VAL A 73 -3.75 -10.11 -7.58
N ASN A 74 -4.26 -9.39 -8.55
CA ASN A 74 -5.57 -9.61 -9.15
C ASN A 74 -5.43 -10.33 -10.47
N TYR A 75 -6.47 -11.06 -10.81
CA TYR A 75 -6.63 -11.73 -12.10
C TYR A 75 -7.87 -11.24 -12.82
N SER A 76 -7.73 -10.99 -14.12
CA SER A 76 -8.85 -10.71 -15.04
C SER A 76 -8.77 -11.65 -16.22
N GLY A 77 -9.86 -12.36 -16.53
CA GLY A 77 -9.91 -13.31 -17.63
C GLY A 77 -11.05 -14.32 -17.48
N LEU A 78 -11.00 -15.37 -18.27
CA LEU A 78 -11.90 -16.51 -18.13
C LEU A 78 -11.60 -17.26 -16.82
N PRO A 79 -12.57 -18.00 -16.24
CA PRO A 79 -12.34 -18.76 -15.02
C PRO A 79 -11.10 -19.64 -15.12
N LEU A 80 -10.22 -19.54 -14.10
CA LEU A 80 -9.00 -20.30 -14.04
C LEU A 80 -9.28 -21.77 -13.79
N THR A 81 -8.62 -22.63 -14.54
CA THR A 81 -8.64 -24.09 -14.38
C THR A 81 -7.33 -24.63 -13.83
N ALA A 82 -6.28 -23.81 -13.76
CA ALA A 82 -4.98 -24.15 -13.24
C ALA A 82 -4.28 -22.93 -12.68
N ASP A 83 -3.32 -23.15 -11.78
CA ASP A 83 -2.47 -22.13 -11.21
C ASP A 83 -1.61 -21.45 -12.27
N ILE A 84 -1.34 -20.15 -12.07
CA ILE A 84 -0.51 -19.34 -12.99
C ILE A 84 0.82 -19.03 -12.32
N PRO A 85 1.94 -19.57 -12.79
CA PRO A 85 3.26 -19.15 -12.35
C PRO A 85 3.62 -17.79 -12.95
N PHE A 86 4.33 -16.96 -12.19
CA PHE A 86 4.87 -15.69 -12.62
C PHE A 86 6.12 -15.35 -11.82
N SER A 87 6.86 -14.34 -12.21
CA SER A 87 7.97 -13.83 -11.40
C SER A 87 7.89 -12.31 -11.23
N LEU A 88 8.74 -11.78 -10.37
CA LEU A 88 8.90 -10.36 -10.15
C LEU A 88 10.31 -9.95 -10.59
N LYS A 89 10.44 -8.75 -11.15
CA LYS A 89 11.73 -8.11 -11.37
C LYS A 89 11.77 -6.78 -10.60
N VAL A 90 12.94 -6.45 -10.08
CA VAL A 90 13.18 -5.15 -9.45
C VAL A 90 13.38 -4.09 -10.51
N ILE A 91 12.74 -2.93 -10.34
CA ILE A 91 12.95 -1.76 -11.17
C ILE A 91 13.93 -0.85 -10.44
N GLY A 92 15.15 -0.70 -10.98
CA GLY A 92 16.20 0.11 -10.37
C GLY A 92 15.82 1.58 -10.23
N GLU A 93 15.13 2.14 -11.23
CA GLU A 93 14.59 3.50 -11.13
C GLU A 93 13.46 3.55 -10.09
N GLY A 94 13.69 4.28 -9.00
CA GLY A 94 12.74 4.42 -7.88
C GLY A 94 12.97 3.43 -6.73
N THR A 95 13.76 2.38 -6.89
CA THR A 95 14.19 1.50 -5.80
C THR A 95 15.33 2.15 -5.03
N THR A 96 15.17 2.25 -3.70
CA THR A 96 16.20 2.71 -2.77
C THR A 96 16.66 1.62 -1.80
N ALA A 97 15.96 0.47 -1.80
CA ALA A 97 16.37 -0.72 -1.05
C ALA A 97 17.63 -1.33 -1.68
N ASN A 98 18.56 -1.76 -0.84
CA ASN A 98 19.71 -2.56 -1.26
C ASN A 98 19.30 -4.02 -1.46
N GLU A 99 20.11 -4.80 -2.19
CA GLU A 99 19.83 -6.21 -2.49
C GLU A 99 19.77 -7.10 -1.24
N ASP A 100 20.41 -6.70 -0.14
CA ASP A 100 20.40 -7.40 1.15
C ASP A 100 19.16 -7.06 2.01
N GLU A 101 18.33 -6.09 1.60
CA GLU A 101 17.16 -5.63 2.36
C GLU A 101 15.85 -6.30 1.92
N TYR A 102 15.88 -7.17 0.91
CA TYR A 102 14.73 -7.95 0.46
C TYR A 102 15.16 -9.27 -0.16
N ASP A 103 14.24 -10.24 -0.19
CA ASP A 103 14.38 -11.47 -0.98
C ASP A 103 13.14 -11.65 -1.84
N LEU A 104 13.35 -11.80 -3.15
CA LEU A 104 12.34 -12.24 -4.09
C LEU A 104 12.53 -13.72 -4.39
N ASP A 105 11.42 -14.45 -4.43
CA ASP A 105 11.43 -15.83 -4.89
C ASP A 105 11.65 -15.88 -6.40
N ASP A 106 12.30 -16.93 -6.91
CA ASP A 106 12.51 -17.12 -8.35
C ASP A 106 11.18 -17.21 -9.11
N GLN A 107 10.14 -17.72 -8.44
CA GLN A 107 8.81 -17.90 -8.99
C GLN A 107 7.74 -17.73 -7.91
N TYR A 108 6.68 -17.00 -8.26
CA TYR A 108 5.43 -16.90 -7.51
C TYR A 108 4.33 -17.68 -8.23
N VAL A 109 3.28 -18.00 -7.51
CA VAL A 109 2.13 -18.73 -8.07
C VAL A 109 0.86 -17.96 -7.72
N PHE A 110 0.06 -17.66 -8.74
CA PHE A 110 -1.31 -17.22 -8.56
C PHE A 110 -2.22 -18.45 -8.55
N HIS A 111 -2.84 -18.75 -7.41
CA HIS A 111 -3.63 -19.95 -7.25
C HIS A 111 -5.02 -19.82 -7.87
N ALA A 112 -5.41 -20.83 -8.62
CA ALA A 112 -6.76 -20.92 -9.17
C ALA A 112 -7.77 -21.10 -8.04
N LYS A 113 -8.65 -20.11 -7.86
CA LYS A 113 -9.72 -20.12 -6.86
C LYS A 113 -11.07 -20.03 -7.57
N PRO A 114 -12.11 -20.76 -7.11
CA PRO A 114 -13.45 -20.53 -7.63
C PRO A 114 -13.92 -19.11 -7.29
N LEU A 115 -14.55 -18.44 -8.26
CA LEU A 115 -15.20 -17.17 -8.01
C LEU A 115 -16.38 -17.39 -7.06
N LEU A 116 -16.37 -16.74 -5.89
CA LEU A 116 -17.48 -16.81 -4.95
C LEU A 116 -18.60 -15.88 -5.39
N GLU A 117 -19.85 -16.25 -5.05
CA GLU A 117 -21.01 -15.43 -5.38
C GLU A 117 -20.86 -14.01 -4.81
N GLY A 118 -20.98 -13.00 -5.69
CA GLY A 118 -20.80 -11.59 -5.34
C GLY A 118 -19.36 -11.07 -5.42
N GLN A 119 -18.35 -11.90 -5.68
CA GLN A 119 -16.99 -11.44 -5.99
C GLN A 119 -16.89 -10.98 -7.46
N LEU A 120 -16.28 -9.82 -7.66
CA LEU A 120 -16.04 -9.26 -8.99
C LEU A 120 -14.65 -9.65 -9.53
N ASP A 121 -13.71 -9.89 -8.62
CA ASP A 121 -12.31 -10.17 -8.96
C ASP A 121 -11.78 -11.41 -8.24
N ILE A 122 -10.92 -12.15 -8.91
CA ILE A 122 -10.15 -13.24 -8.33
C ILE A 122 -8.84 -12.64 -7.84
N GLN A 123 -8.56 -12.80 -6.54
CA GLN A 123 -7.38 -12.26 -5.89
C GLN A 123 -6.55 -13.37 -5.26
N ASP A 124 -5.23 -13.19 -5.29
CA ASP A 124 -4.28 -13.98 -4.51
C ASP A 124 -3.26 -13.06 -3.85
N THR A 125 -2.65 -13.55 -2.77
CA THR A 125 -1.67 -12.79 -2.01
C THR A 125 -0.32 -13.48 -2.09
N ILE A 126 0.68 -12.75 -2.52
CA ILE A 126 2.08 -13.18 -2.47
C ILE A 126 2.80 -12.55 -1.29
N LYS A 127 3.87 -13.17 -0.85
CA LYS A 127 4.70 -12.70 0.24
C LYS A 127 6.08 -12.35 -0.30
N ILE A 128 6.55 -11.16 0.07
CA ILE A 128 7.90 -10.69 -0.23
C ILE A 128 8.62 -10.53 1.09
N ARG A 129 9.78 -11.19 1.25
CA ARG A 129 10.59 -11.08 2.46
C ARG A 129 11.37 -9.78 2.45
N LEU A 130 11.32 -9.07 3.57
CA LEU A 130 12.04 -7.82 3.82
C LEU A 130 13.02 -8.07 4.96
N ASN A 131 14.27 -7.70 4.78
CA ASN A 131 15.35 -7.97 5.70
C ASN A 131 15.81 -6.69 6.40
N LEU A 132 16.03 -6.77 7.70
CA LEU A 132 16.51 -5.66 8.51
C LEU A 132 18.04 -5.51 8.36
N SER A 133 18.46 -4.43 7.73
CA SER A 133 19.87 -4.03 7.63
C SER A 133 20.25 -3.06 8.76
N GLU A 134 21.54 -2.96 9.06
CA GLU A 134 22.03 -1.94 10.01
C GLU A 134 21.79 -0.52 9.47
N ARG A 135 21.88 -0.34 8.15
CA ARG A 135 21.54 0.92 7.49
C ARG A 135 20.10 1.33 7.76
N LEU A 136 19.16 0.40 7.64
CA LEU A 136 17.73 0.67 7.80
C LEU A 136 17.41 1.13 9.24
N LYS A 137 18.14 0.64 10.24
CA LYS A 137 17.97 1.05 11.64
C LYS A 137 18.37 2.51 11.90
N GLU A 138 19.28 3.04 11.10
CA GLU A 138 19.79 4.42 11.23
C GLU A 138 19.00 5.42 10.39
N MET A 139 18.04 4.94 9.55
CA MET A 139 17.26 5.79 8.65
C MET A 139 16.01 6.34 9.35
N GLU A 140 15.80 7.66 9.22
CA GLU A 140 14.54 8.30 9.62
C GLU A 140 13.35 7.90 8.72
N LYS A 141 13.65 7.61 7.46
CA LYS A 141 12.68 7.17 6.46
C LYS A 141 13.05 5.78 5.98
N GLY A 142 12.05 4.99 5.65
CA GLY A 142 12.24 3.66 5.10
C GLY A 142 12.89 3.65 3.71
N VAL A 143 13.12 2.46 3.21
CA VAL A 143 13.57 2.17 1.86
C VAL A 143 12.42 1.69 0.99
N ARG A 144 12.53 1.92 -0.31
CA ARG A 144 11.53 1.54 -1.32
C ARG A 144 12.06 0.40 -2.16
N LEU A 145 11.27 -0.62 -2.31
CA LEU A 145 11.44 -1.69 -3.27
C LEU A 145 10.37 -1.54 -4.35
N PHE A 146 10.78 -1.30 -5.59
CA PHE A 146 9.89 -1.15 -6.72
C PHE A 146 9.96 -2.41 -7.59
N VAL A 147 8.85 -3.13 -7.73
CA VAL A 147 8.77 -4.40 -8.46
C VAL A 147 7.81 -4.34 -9.63
N GLU A 148 8.07 -5.13 -10.65
CA GLU A 148 7.21 -5.31 -11.81
C GLU A 148 6.91 -6.79 -12.03
N LEU A 149 5.65 -7.09 -12.38
CA LEU A 149 5.22 -8.44 -12.77
C LEU A 149 5.89 -8.88 -14.07
N VAL A 150 6.39 -10.11 -14.08
CA VAL A 150 6.87 -10.81 -15.27
C VAL A 150 5.97 -12.03 -15.47
N PRO A 151 5.02 -11.98 -16.41
CA PRO A 151 4.07 -13.05 -16.61
C PRO A 151 4.69 -14.25 -17.29
N SER A 152 4.10 -15.41 -17.10
CA SER A 152 4.38 -16.60 -17.91
C SER A 152 3.78 -16.50 -19.31
N GLU A 153 4.18 -17.41 -20.19
CA GLU A 153 3.68 -17.48 -21.56
C GLU A 153 2.14 -17.62 -21.59
N GLY A 154 1.50 -16.85 -22.44
CA GLY A 154 0.04 -16.84 -22.59
C GLY A 154 -0.72 -15.98 -21.58
N ILE A 155 -0.04 -15.39 -20.61
CA ILE A 155 -0.63 -14.46 -19.64
C ILE A 155 -0.23 -13.03 -20.00
N GLY A 156 -1.23 -12.16 -20.14
CA GLY A 156 -1.01 -10.74 -20.34
C GLY A 156 -0.77 -10.00 -19.01
N LEU A 157 -0.33 -8.77 -19.13
CA LEU A 157 -0.29 -7.82 -18.02
C LEU A 157 -1.40 -6.79 -18.22
N GLY A 158 -2.02 -6.39 -17.16
CA GLY A 158 -3.01 -5.29 -17.13
C GLY A 158 -2.42 -3.97 -17.65
N GLN A 159 -3.09 -2.87 -17.36
CA GLN A 159 -2.59 -1.52 -17.67
C GLN A 159 -1.17 -1.34 -17.14
N TYR A 160 -0.39 -0.52 -17.84
CA TYR A 160 1.03 -0.36 -17.56
C TYR A 160 1.33 -0.01 -16.09
N GLU A 161 0.56 0.88 -15.50
CA GLU A 161 0.70 1.31 -14.11
C GLU A 161 0.45 0.15 -13.14
N ARG A 162 -0.55 -0.68 -13.44
CA ARG A 162 -0.96 -1.84 -12.61
C ARG A 162 0.01 -3.01 -12.63
N ARG A 163 1.04 -2.94 -13.45
CA ARG A 163 2.12 -3.96 -13.50
C ARG A 163 3.14 -3.80 -12.40
N ARG A 164 3.10 -2.69 -11.68
CA ARG A 164 4.15 -2.24 -10.77
C ARG A 164 3.58 -2.02 -9.39
N ALA A 165 4.33 -2.44 -8.38
CA ALA A 165 4.02 -2.20 -6.98
C ALA A 165 5.23 -1.62 -6.26
N VAL A 166 4.95 -0.86 -5.20
CA VAL A 166 5.96 -0.32 -4.29
C VAL A 166 5.76 -0.95 -2.92
N ILE A 167 6.83 -1.47 -2.38
CA ILE A 167 6.90 -1.93 -1.00
C ILE A 167 7.84 -0.97 -0.25
N ILE A 168 7.36 -0.39 0.84
CA ILE A 168 8.16 0.48 1.71
C ILE A 168 8.47 -0.29 2.98
N SER A 169 9.75 -0.36 3.32
CA SER A 169 10.24 -1.01 4.53
C SER A 169 10.95 0.01 5.41
N SER A 170 10.62 0.08 6.70
CA SER A 170 11.24 1.00 7.67
C SER A 170 11.55 0.31 8.98
N TYR A 171 12.46 0.90 9.77
CA TYR A 171 12.72 0.47 11.14
C TYR A 171 11.89 1.25 12.16
N VAL A 172 11.52 2.49 11.83
CA VAL A 172 10.69 3.35 12.67
C VAL A 172 9.26 3.37 12.15
N ALA A 173 8.29 3.57 13.05
CA ALA A 173 6.92 3.80 12.64
C ALA A 173 6.77 5.23 12.15
N GLU A 174 6.07 5.40 11.04
CA GLU A 174 5.57 6.72 10.69
C GLU A 174 4.53 7.15 11.72
N ARG A 175 4.51 8.45 12.04
CA ARG A 175 3.48 9.03 12.90
C ARG A 175 2.13 8.85 12.21
N PRO A 176 1.15 8.19 12.85
CA PRO A 176 -0.15 8.00 12.24
C PRO A 176 -0.86 9.33 11.97
N ASP A 177 -1.59 9.41 10.86
CA ASP A 177 -2.34 10.61 10.50
C ASP A 177 -3.36 11.03 11.57
N TRP A 178 -3.95 10.07 12.27
CA TRP A 178 -4.87 10.33 13.36
C TRP A 178 -4.19 10.90 14.63
N TRP A 179 -2.85 10.82 14.76
CA TRP A 179 -2.09 11.41 15.86
C TRP A 179 -1.28 12.62 15.39
N LYS A 180 -1.96 13.59 14.76
CA LYS A 180 -1.35 14.80 14.20
C LYS A 180 -0.74 15.69 15.28
N GLU A 181 0.30 16.43 14.92
CA GLU A 181 0.87 17.48 15.77
C GLU A 181 -0.17 18.59 16.03
N ASN A 182 -0.35 18.96 17.28
CA ASN A 182 -1.39 19.86 17.75
C ASN A 182 -2.83 19.39 17.39
N GLY A 183 -3.01 18.12 17.03
CA GLY A 183 -4.32 17.51 16.80
C GLY A 183 -4.99 17.09 18.10
N GLU A 184 -6.26 16.68 17.99
CA GLU A 184 -7.09 16.30 19.15
C GLU A 184 -6.43 15.20 19.99
N VAL A 185 -5.92 14.15 19.37
CA VAL A 185 -5.28 13.03 20.07
C VAL A 185 -4.07 13.48 20.88
N GLU A 186 -3.25 14.37 20.32
CA GLU A 186 -2.10 14.91 21.03
C GLU A 186 -2.50 15.82 22.19
N LEU A 187 -3.51 16.65 21.98
CA LEU A 187 -3.88 17.66 22.97
C LEU A 187 -4.78 17.11 24.10
N THR A 188 -5.59 16.09 23.83
CA THR A 188 -6.63 15.64 24.76
C THR A 188 -6.57 14.18 25.17
N LEU A 189 -5.85 13.33 24.43
CA LEU A 189 -5.84 11.88 24.67
C LEU A 189 -4.44 11.36 25.04
N LEU A 190 -3.61 11.10 24.03
CA LEU A 190 -2.32 10.44 24.20
C LEU A 190 -1.17 11.39 24.57
N GLY A 191 -1.31 12.70 24.31
CA GLY A 191 -0.22 13.66 24.47
C GLY A 191 0.77 13.61 23.30
N LYS A 192 1.94 14.23 23.45
CA LYS A 192 2.96 14.28 22.40
C LYS A 192 3.34 12.91 21.90
N PHE A 193 3.44 12.81 20.56
CA PHE A 193 3.89 11.59 19.90
C PHE A 193 5.36 11.31 20.20
N SER A 194 5.69 10.04 20.43
CA SER A 194 7.03 9.47 20.34
C SER A 194 6.91 8.04 19.85
N ASN A 195 7.95 7.53 19.18
CA ASN A 195 7.95 6.16 18.67
C ASN A 195 7.80 5.14 19.79
N THR A 196 8.54 5.31 20.88
CA THR A 196 8.45 4.42 22.05
C THR A 196 7.05 4.41 22.65
N LYS A 197 6.41 5.59 22.81
CA LYS A 197 5.02 5.66 23.31
C LYS A 197 4.05 4.96 22.39
N TYR A 198 4.20 5.14 21.09
CA TYR A 198 3.34 4.49 20.09
C TYR A 198 3.50 2.97 20.11
N LYS A 199 4.75 2.46 20.18
CA LYS A 199 5.01 1.03 20.33
C LYS A 199 4.32 0.44 21.56
N LEU A 200 4.50 1.07 22.70
CA LEU A 200 3.89 0.62 23.96
C LEU A 200 2.35 0.71 23.92
N PHE A 201 1.80 1.74 23.29
CA PHE A 201 0.35 1.87 23.10
C PHE A 201 -0.19 0.72 22.23
N VAL A 202 0.42 0.45 21.09
CA VAL A 202 0.03 -0.66 20.22
C VAL A 202 0.16 -1.98 20.96
N GLU A 203 1.30 -2.25 21.60
CA GLU A 203 1.56 -3.54 22.27
C GLU A 203 0.59 -3.83 23.41
N HIS A 204 0.25 -2.84 24.23
CA HIS A 204 -0.47 -3.07 25.49
C HIS A 204 -1.91 -2.60 25.49
N ALA A 205 -2.30 -1.71 24.58
CA ALA A 205 -3.65 -1.19 24.52
C ALA A 205 -4.39 -1.54 23.23
N ASP A 206 -3.72 -1.42 22.08
CA ASP A 206 -4.32 -1.60 20.75
C ASP A 206 -3.50 -2.54 19.84
N PRO A 207 -3.32 -3.82 20.20
CA PRO A 207 -2.51 -4.75 19.41
C PRO A 207 -3.07 -5.03 18.01
N GLY A 208 -4.34 -4.71 17.79
CA GLY A 208 -4.97 -4.80 16.46
C GLY A 208 -4.79 -3.56 15.61
N MET A 209 -4.12 -2.51 16.12
CA MET A 209 -4.00 -1.19 15.46
C MET A 209 -5.35 -0.69 14.93
N THR A 210 -6.37 -0.78 15.80
CA THR A 210 -7.76 -0.47 15.43
C THR A 210 -8.08 1.02 15.53
N MET A 211 -7.24 1.80 16.24
CA MET A 211 -7.42 3.24 16.40
C MET A 211 -7.08 3.96 15.08
N ASP A 212 -8.07 4.60 14.52
CA ASP A 212 -7.99 5.36 13.27
C ASP A 212 -8.80 6.67 13.37
N GLU A 213 -8.72 7.51 12.35
CA GLU A 213 -9.44 8.79 12.29
C GLU A 213 -10.95 8.58 12.39
N LYS A 214 -11.48 7.54 11.75
CA LYS A 214 -12.91 7.20 11.78
C LYS A 214 -13.38 6.80 13.20
N MET A 215 -12.58 5.99 13.91
CA MET A 215 -12.91 5.64 15.30
C MET A 215 -12.94 6.87 16.19
N ILE A 216 -11.99 7.79 16.02
CA ILE A 216 -11.91 9.02 16.82
C ILE A 216 -13.14 9.91 16.59
N GLU A 217 -13.58 10.05 15.33
CA GLU A 217 -14.73 10.89 14.96
C GLU A 217 -16.09 10.25 15.28
N GLU A 218 -16.28 8.97 14.92
CA GLU A 218 -17.58 8.30 15.00
C GLU A 218 -17.79 7.52 16.32
N ARG A 219 -16.71 7.05 16.94
CA ARG A 219 -16.74 6.23 18.15
C ARG A 219 -15.69 6.68 19.18
N PRO A 220 -15.72 7.96 19.61
CA PRO A 220 -14.75 8.48 20.58
C PRO A 220 -14.75 7.68 21.91
N ASP A 221 -15.86 7.03 22.25
CA ASP A 221 -15.95 6.13 23.40
C ASP A 221 -14.95 4.96 23.33
N LEU A 222 -14.75 4.38 22.14
CA LEU A 222 -13.78 3.31 21.93
C LEU A 222 -12.34 3.83 21.96
N ALA A 223 -12.09 4.96 21.28
CA ALA A 223 -10.76 5.60 21.29
C ALA A 223 -10.32 5.95 22.70
N ILE A 224 -11.20 6.58 23.51
CA ILE A 224 -10.96 6.88 24.93
C ILE A 224 -10.70 5.58 25.71
N GLY A 225 -11.47 4.53 25.45
CA GLY A 225 -11.28 3.21 26.09
C GLY A 225 -9.88 2.64 25.88
N LEU A 226 -9.33 2.74 24.67
CA LEU A 226 -7.96 2.32 24.36
C LEU A 226 -6.93 3.16 25.14
N VAL A 227 -7.11 4.47 25.19
CA VAL A 227 -6.20 5.37 25.93
C VAL A 227 -6.25 5.12 27.43
N LEU A 228 -7.44 4.87 28.01
CA LEU A 228 -7.58 4.52 29.42
C LEU A 228 -6.90 3.18 29.74
N LYS A 229 -7.03 2.18 28.87
CA LYS A 229 -6.32 0.91 28.99
C LYS A 229 -4.80 1.11 29.01
N PHE A 230 -4.28 1.99 28.13
CA PHE A 230 -2.87 2.35 28.12
C PHE A 230 -2.45 3.08 29.40
N LYS A 231 -3.27 4.02 29.89
CA LYS A 231 -3.04 4.70 31.16
C LYS A 231 -2.95 3.73 32.34
N GLU A 232 -3.85 2.77 32.42
CA GLU A 232 -3.83 1.73 33.46
C GLU A 232 -2.55 0.89 33.38
N TRP A 233 -2.11 0.53 32.16
CA TRP A 233 -0.88 -0.18 31.96
C TRP A 233 0.34 0.65 32.41
N LEU A 234 0.41 1.95 32.06
CA LEU A 234 1.50 2.85 32.51
C LEU A 234 1.55 2.98 34.03
N ILE A 235 0.39 3.02 34.70
CA ILE A 235 0.31 3.06 36.18
C ILE A 235 0.86 1.75 36.78
N ALA A 236 0.55 0.62 36.18
CA ALA A 236 1.04 -0.69 36.60
C ALA A 236 2.53 -0.92 36.29
N ASN A 237 3.10 -0.18 35.33
CA ASN A 237 4.47 -0.31 34.86
C ASN A 237 5.19 1.06 34.87
N PRO A 238 5.46 1.64 36.05
CA PRO A 238 5.98 2.99 36.18
C PRO A 238 7.42 3.10 35.66
N GLY A 239 7.80 4.32 35.25
CA GLY A 239 9.16 4.63 34.82
C GLY A 239 9.43 4.43 33.34
N GLN A 240 8.38 4.23 32.52
CA GLN A 240 8.51 4.18 31.08
C GLN A 240 8.98 5.54 30.54
N LYS A 241 9.99 5.50 29.68
CA LYS A 241 10.55 6.70 29.04
C LYS A 241 10.51 6.58 27.53
N ASP A 242 10.32 7.74 26.90
CA ASP A 242 10.45 7.85 25.45
C ASP A 242 11.93 7.82 25.01
N GLU A 243 12.16 7.81 23.71
CA GLU A 243 13.49 7.82 23.08
C GLU A 243 14.32 9.08 23.39
N TYR A 244 13.65 10.11 23.95
CA TYR A 244 14.29 11.37 24.36
C TYR A 244 14.54 11.43 25.87
N GLY A 245 14.15 10.38 26.61
CA GLY A 245 14.31 10.30 28.05
C GLY A 245 13.19 10.96 28.88
N ASN A 246 12.09 11.42 28.25
CA ASN A 246 10.93 11.97 28.93
C ASN A 246 10.04 10.84 29.45
N ASP A 247 9.32 11.11 30.56
CA ASP A 247 8.35 10.17 31.09
C ASP A 247 7.15 10.03 30.14
N ILE A 248 6.76 8.79 29.85
CA ILE A 248 5.60 8.50 29.02
C ILE A 248 4.34 8.64 29.85
N THR A 249 3.47 9.58 29.45
CA THR A 249 2.19 9.86 30.09
C THR A 249 1.09 10.03 29.05
N VAL A 250 -0.15 9.97 29.45
CA VAL A 250 -1.34 10.34 28.65
C VAL A 250 -2.02 11.57 29.27
N VAL A 251 -2.87 12.25 28.48
CA VAL A 251 -3.50 13.51 28.90
C VAL A 251 -4.76 13.25 29.75
N ILE A 252 -5.56 12.22 29.43
CA ILE A 252 -6.78 11.84 30.16
C ILE A 252 -6.54 11.04 31.42
#